data_cd055bf99fedd6b22eed99304d93e00f
#
_entry.id   cd055bf99fedd6b22eed99304d93e00f
#
_cell.length_a   1.000
_cell.length_b   1.000
_cell.length_c   1.000
_cell.angle_alpha   90.00
_cell.angle_beta   90.00
_cell.angle_gamma   90.00
#
_symmetry.space_group_name_H-M   'P 1'
#
loop_
_entity.id
_entity.type
_entity.pdbx_description
1 polymer ?
#
loop_
_entity_poly.entity_id
_entity_poly.type
_entity_poly.pdbx_seq_one_letter_code
_entity_poly.pdbx_strand_id
1 'polypeptide(L)'
;ITARHIRQLEKDDIKHIEVPVEYIAGKVAAKDYVDESTGELICPANMELSLDLLAKLSQAGHKRIETLFTNDLDHGPYISETVRVDPTNDRLSALVEIYRMMRPGEPPTREAAESLFENLFFSEDRYDLSAVGRMKFNRSLLRDEIEGSGILSKDDIIEVMKKLIDIRNGKGEVDDIDHLGNRRIRSVGEMAENQFRVGLVRVERAVKERLSLGDLDTLMPQDMINAKPISAAVKEFFGSSQLSQFMDQNNPLSEITHKRRISALGPGGLTRERAGFEVRDVHPTHYGRVCPIETPEGPNIGLINSLSVYAQTNEYGFLETPYRKVTDGVVTDEIHYLSAIEEGNYVIAQANSNLDDEGHFVEDLVTCRSKGESSLFSRDQVDYMDVSTQQVVSVGASLIPFLEHDDANRALMGANMQRQAVPTLRADKPLVGTGMERAVAVDSGVTAVAKRGGTVQYVDASRIVIKVNEDEMYPGEAGIDIYNLTKYTRSNQNTCINQMPCVS
;
A
#
# COMPACT_ATOMS: atom_id res chain seq x y z
N ILE A 1 -2.89 17.08 -43.67
CA ILE A 1 -2.25 15.81 -44.13
C ILE A 1 -3.05 14.67 -43.52
N THR A 2 -3.48 13.70 -44.35
CA THR A 2 -4.21 12.51 -43.91
C THR A 2 -3.25 11.32 -43.79
N ALA A 3 -3.65 10.25 -43.08
CA ALA A 3 -2.87 9.02 -42.96
C ALA A 3 -2.47 8.42 -44.35
N ARG A 4 -3.27 8.65 -45.37
CA ARG A 4 -2.96 8.26 -46.76
C ARG A 4 -1.79 9.06 -47.32
N HIS A 5 -1.76 10.37 -47.06
CA HIS A 5 -0.66 11.24 -47.51
C HIS A 5 0.64 10.88 -46.79
N ILE A 6 0.58 10.56 -45.49
CA ILE A 6 1.76 10.13 -44.71
C ILE A 6 2.38 8.86 -45.31
N ARG A 7 1.58 7.84 -45.58
CA ARG A 7 2.05 6.58 -46.22
C ARG A 7 2.63 6.79 -47.61
N GLN A 8 2.16 7.81 -48.34
CA GLN A 8 2.68 8.14 -49.64
C GLN A 8 4.04 8.86 -49.54
N LEU A 9 4.15 9.81 -48.59
CA LEU A 9 5.41 10.50 -48.30
C LEU A 9 6.50 9.53 -47.80
N GLU A 10 6.12 8.55 -46.97
CA GLU A 10 7.02 7.48 -46.51
C GLU A 10 7.50 6.57 -47.68
N LYS A 11 6.60 6.28 -48.65
CA LYS A 11 6.98 5.50 -49.84
C LYS A 11 7.96 6.24 -50.75
N ASP A 12 7.79 7.57 -50.81
CA ASP A 12 8.63 8.43 -51.68
C ASP A 12 9.90 8.93 -50.94
N ASP A 13 10.17 8.43 -49.72
CA ASP A 13 11.27 8.81 -48.80
C ASP A 13 11.41 10.34 -48.60
N ILE A 14 10.29 11.05 -48.63
CA ILE A 14 10.22 12.50 -48.37
C ILE A 14 10.18 12.72 -46.86
N LYS A 15 11.31 13.16 -46.32
CA LYS A 15 11.47 13.41 -44.86
C LYS A 15 11.15 14.84 -44.44
N HIS A 16 11.15 15.76 -45.38
CA HIS A 16 10.99 17.19 -45.12
C HIS A 16 10.03 17.83 -46.15
N ILE A 17 9.18 18.71 -45.65
CA ILE A 17 8.25 19.47 -46.44
C ILE A 17 8.52 20.95 -46.15
N GLU A 18 8.66 21.78 -47.18
CA GLU A 18 8.74 23.23 -47.05
C GLU A 18 7.36 23.78 -46.68
N VAL A 19 7.33 24.65 -45.68
CA VAL A 19 6.10 25.27 -45.21
C VAL A 19 6.18 26.80 -45.36
N PRO A 20 5.07 27.48 -45.65
CA PRO A 20 5.05 28.94 -45.72
C PRO A 20 5.28 29.54 -44.33
N VAL A 21 5.80 30.78 -44.32
CA VAL A 21 6.17 31.50 -43.09
C VAL A 21 4.96 31.71 -42.16
N GLU A 22 3.78 31.86 -42.74
CA GLU A 22 2.52 32.03 -42.02
C GLU A 22 2.18 30.79 -41.18
N TYR A 23 2.68 29.60 -41.55
CA TYR A 23 2.48 28.34 -40.78
C TYR A 23 3.31 28.34 -39.50
N ILE A 24 4.44 29.06 -39.46
CA ILE A 24 5.33 29.13 -38.30
C ILE A 24 4.91 30.26 -37.36
N ALA A 25 4.19 31.26 -37.86
CA ALA A 25 3.66 32.37 -37.07
C ALA A 25 2.72 31.85 -35.98
N GLY A 26 2.87 32.31 -34.73
CA GLY A 26 2.13 31.85 -33.55
C GLY A 26 2.68 30.58 -32.90
N LYS A 27 3.71 29.94 -33.45
CA LYS A 27 4.43 28.86 -32.79
C LYS A 27 5.49 29.41 -31.83
N VAL A 28 5.93 28.57 -30.91
CA VAL A 28 6.89 28.91 -29.87
C VAL A 28 8.30 28.44 -30.25
N ALA A 29 9.30 29.33 -30.14
CA ALA A 29 10.70 29.00 -30.40
C ALA A 29 11.23 27.95 -29.38
N ALA A 30 11.92 26.92 -29.89
CA ALA A 30 12.52 25.90 -29.04
C ALA A 30 13.92 26.25 -28.52
N LYS A 31 14.62 27.20 -29.16
CA LYS A 31 15.99 27.60 -28.85
C LYS A 31 16.13 29.10 -28.87
N ASP A 32 17.21 29.58 -28.26
CA ASP A 32 17.65 30.97 -28.39
C ASP A 32 18.24 31.20 -29.79
N TYR A 33 17.85 32.29 -30.43
CA TYR A 33 18.38 32.74 -31.73
C TYR A 33 19.12 34.05 -31.57
N VAL A 34 20.39 34.00 -31.85
CA VAL A 34 21.33 35.13 -31.72
C VAL A 34 21.79 35.57 -33.12
N ASP A 35 21.91 36.85 -33.36
CA ASP A 35 22.52 37.37 -34.58
C ASP A 35 24.01 37.06 -34.59
N GLU A 36 24.46 36.24 -35.56
CA GLU A 36 25.86 35.83 -35.67
C GLU A 36 26.82 37.01 -35.92
N SER A 37 26.30 38.14 -36.45
CA SER A 37 27.10 39.31 -36.75
C SER A 37 27.28 40.28 -35.60
N THR A 38 26.25 40.45 -34.77
CA THR A 38 26.22 41.41 -33.66
C THR A 38 26.31 40.73 -32.28
N GLY A 39 26.03 39.45 -32.18
CA GLY A 39 25.92 38.73 -30.90
C GLY A 39 24.67 39.07 -30.08
N GLU A 40 23.73 39.80 -30.66
CA GLU A 40 22.51 40.21 -29.99
C GLU A 40 21.46 39.12 -30.04
N LEU A 41 20.76 38.90 -28.91
CA LEU A 41 19.67 37.90 -28.79
C LEU A 41 18.43 38.44 -29.51
N ILE A 42 18.06 37.83 -30.65
CA ILE A 42 16.89 38.23 -31.45
C ILE A 42 15.62 37.61 -30.87
N CYS A 43 15.66 36.33 -30.54
CA CYS A 43 14.51 35.58 -30.04
C CYS A 43 14.95 34.62 -28.94
N PRO A 44 14.58 34.85 -27.69
CA PRO A 44 14.81 33.88 -26.62
C PRO A 44 13.96 32.64 -26.81
N ALA A 45 14.42 31.50 -26.27
CA ALA A 45 13.64 30.27 -26.21
C ALA A 45 12.33 30.50 -25.47
N ASN A 46 11.30 29.76 -25.85
CA ASN A 46 9.94 29.87 -25.31
C ASN A 46 9.19 31.17 -25.64
N MET A 47 9.67 31.93 -26.61
CA MET A 47 8.97 33.11 -27.13
C MET A 47 8.10 32.78 -28.33
N GLU A 48 6.91 33.37 -28.42
CA GLU A 48 6.02 33.22 -29.55
C GLU A 48 6.55 33.95 -30.79
N LEU A 49 6.59 33.25 -31.92
CA LEU A 49 7.10 33.73 -33.17
C LEU A 49 6.08 34.62 -33.89
N SER A 50 6.25 35.94 -33.84
CA SER A 50 5.47 36.87 -34.64
C SER A 50 6.03 36.99 -36.07
N LEU A 51 5.22 37.48 -37.02
CA LEU A 51 5.67 37.71 -38.39
C LEU A 51 6.84 38.65 -38.46
N ASP A 52 6.86 39.71 -37.62
CA ASP A 52 7.97 40.68 -37.55
C ASP A 52 9.26 40.03 -37.02
N LEU A 53 9.14 39.13 -36.06
CA LEU A 53 10.27 38.40 -35.51
C LEU A 53 10.84 37.38 -36.49
N LEU A 54 9.98 36.73 -37.25
CA LEU A 54 10.38 35.81 -38.33
C LEU A 54 11.11 36.56 -39.46
N ALA A 55 10.69 37.80 -39.82
CA ALA A 55 11.39 38.63 -40.78
C ALA A 55 12.79 39.01 -40.27
N LYS A 56 12.96 39.38 -39.02
CA LYS A 56 14.28 39.67 -38.38
C LYS A 56 15.18 38.45 -38.38
N LEU A 57 14.65 37.26 -38.01
CA LEU A 57 15.40 35.99 -38.02
C LEU A 57 15.87 35.62 -39.43
N SER A 58 15.04 35.85 -40.45
CA SER A 58 15.40 35.62 -41.84
C SER A 58 16.49 36.58 -42.31
N GLN A 59 16.45 37.85 -41.89
CA GLN A 59 17.49 38.85 -42.18
C GLN A 59 18.83 38.54 -41.54
N ALA A 60 18.80 37.97 -40.33
CA ALA A 60 19.97 37.49 -39.58
C ALA A 60 20.56 36.17 -40.14
N GLY A 61 19.96 35.59 -41.19
CA GLY A 61 20.49 34.40 -41.86
C GLY A 61 19.99 33.05 -41.35
N HIS A 62 19.08 33.05 -40.38
CA HIS A 62 18.52 31.82 -39.88
C HIS A 62 17.51 31.20 -40.85
N LYS A 63 17.92 30.16 -41.58
CA LYS A 63 17.07 29.42 -42.55
C LYS A 63 16.25 28.29 -41.94
N ARG A 64 16.59 27.87 -40.74
CA ARG A 64 15.88 26.79 -39.98
C ARG A 64 15.56 27.29 -38.61
N ILE A 65 14.31 27.16 -38.24
CA ILE A 65 13.79 27.56 -36.93
C ILE A 65 13.19 26.31 -36.28
N GLU A 66 13.70 25.95 -35.10
CA GLU A 66 13.14 24.86 -34.30
C GLU A 66 12.01 25.40 -33.44
N THR A 67 10.84 24.81 -33.55
CA THR A 67 9.66 25.19 -32.77
C THR A 67 9.21 24.06 -31.88
N LEU A 68 8.58 24.39 -30.76
CA LEU A 68 7.91 23.37 -29.92
C LEU A 68 6.72 22.82 -30.69
N PHE A 69 6.61 21.48 -30.69
CA PHE A 69 5.46 20.79 -31.24
C PHE A 69 4.36 20.73 -30.17
N THR A 70 3.40 21.61 -30.26
CA THR A 70 2.25 21.65 -29.37
C THR A 70 0.96 21.65 -30.19
N ASN A 71 -0.07 20.96 -29.66
CA ASN A 71 -1.41 20.95 -30.24
C ASN A 71 -2.46 20.83 -29.09
N ASP A 72 -3.71 21.05 -29.43
CA ASP A 72 -4.82 21.01 -28.46
C ASP A 72 -5.35 19.59 -28.18
N LEU A 73 -4.81 18.56 -28.85
CA LEU A 73 -5.34 17.20 -28.79
C LEU A 73 -4.56 16.31 -27.81
N ASP A 74 -3.23 16.20 -27.99
CA ASP A 74 -2.38 15.24 -27.27
C ASP A 74 -1.01 15.77 -26.83
N HIS A 75 -0.68 17.02 -27.18
CA HIS A 75 0.60 17.67 -26.83
C HIS A 75 0.36 19.12 -26.40
N GLY A 76 -0.23 19.31 -25.22
CA GLY A 76 -0.52 20.63 -24.70
C GLY A 76 0.72 21.44 -24.33
N PRO A 77 0.68 22.78 -24.37
CA PRO A 77 1.81 23.68 -24.13
C PRO A 77 2.07 23.95 -22.64
N TYR A 78 1.79 22.99 -21.74
CA TYR A 78 1.72 23.22 -20.29
C TYR A 78 3.01 23.74 -19.67
N ILE A 79 4.18 23.15 -20.00
CA ILE A 79 5.47 23.61 -19.47
C ILE A 79 5.86 24.95 -20.05
N SER A 80 5.64 25.15 -21.35
CA SER A 80 5.92 26.43 -22.03
C SER A 80 5.15 27.57 -21.37
N GLU A 81 3.85 27.37 -21.11
CA GLU A 81 3.02 28.39 -20.44
C GLU A 81 3.44 28.61 -18.99
N THR A 82 3.76 27.56 -18.24
CA THR A 82 4.23 27.66 -16.86
C THR A 82 5.52 28.46 -16.76
N VAL A 83 6.51 28.17 -17.63
CA VAL A 83 7.79 28.89 -17.67
C VAL A 83 7.58 30.34 -18.09
N ARG A 84 6.62 30.64 -18.97
CA ARG A 84 6.31 32.02 -19.41
C ARG A 84 5.71 32.86 -18.29
N VAL A 85 4.91 32.26 -17.40
CA VAL A 85 4.28 32.94 -16.25
C VAL A 85 5.24 33.08 -15.07
N ASP A 86 6.30 32.27 -15.02
CA ASP A 86 7.28 32.29 -13.93
C ASP A 86 8.06 33.62 -13.92
N PRO A 87 8.01 34.40 -12.82
CA PRO A 87 8.73 35.67 -12.70
C PRO A 87 10.22 35.49 -12.46
N THR A 88 10.72 34.28 -12.23
CA THR A 88 12.11 34.01 -11.89
C THR A 88 12.90 33.59 -13.13
N ASN A 89 14.05 34.25 -13.32
CA ASN A 89 14.96 33.98 -14.47
C ASN A 89 16.25 33.29 -14.03
N ASP A 90 16.61 33.40 -12.75
CA ASP A 90 17.86 32.90 -12.19
C ASP A 90 17.60 31.87 -11.09
N ARG A 91 18.56 30.96 -10.93
CA ARG A 91 18.52 29.94 -9.83
C ARG A 91 18.38 30.62 -8.46
N LEU A 92 19.09 31.73 -8.22
CA LEU A 92 19.04 32.41 -6.92
C LEU A 92 17.69 33.08 -6.68
N SER A 93 17.09 33.71 -7.71
CA SER A 93 15.76 34.31 -7.60
C SER A 93 14.68 33.24 -7.31
N ALA A 94 14.78 32.07 -7.94
CA ALA A 94 13.89 30.96 -7.69
C ALA A 94 14.02 30.43 -6.25
N LEU A 95 15.23 30.25 -5.73
CA LEU A 95 15.46 29.82 -4.34
C LEU A 95 14.92 30.81 -3.32
N VAL A 96 15.11 32.12 -3.58
CA VAL A 96 14.58 33.21 -2.74
C VAL A 96 13.04 33.18 -2.73
N GLU A 97 12.43 32.97 -3.88
CA GLU A 97 10.96 32.94 -3.97
C GLU A 97 10.39 31.71 -3.25
N ILE A 98 11.00 30.54 -3.41
CA ILE A 98 10.64 29.33 -2.66
C ILE A 98 10.79 29.58 -1.16
N TYR A 99 11.87 30.24 -0.73
CA TYR A 99 12.07 30.56 0.68
C TYR A 99 10.97 31.48 1.23
N ARG A 100 10.57 32.52 0.46
CA ARG A 100 9.48 33.42 0.85
C ARG A 100 8.15 32.71 0.97
N MET A 101 7.85 31.77 0.07
CA MET A 101 6.63 30.98 0.12
C MET A 101 6.59 30.05 1.36
N MET A 102 7.73 29.45 1.71
CA MET A 102 7.81 28.52 2.82
C MET A 102 7.92 29.21 4.19
N ARG A 103 8.55 30.38 4.24
CA ARG A 103 8.76 31.20 5.45
C ARG A 103 8.35 32.65 5.23
N PRO A 104 7.07 32.94 5.20
CA PRO A 104 6.59 34.30 5.01
C PRO A 104 7.04 35.21 6.17
N GLY A 105 7.61 36.38 5.83
CA GLY A 105 8.01 37.38 6.81
C GLY A 105 9.49 37.31 7.27
N GLU A 106 10.23 36.26 6.92
CA GLU A 106 11.68 36.20 7.18
C GLU A 106 12.48 36.78 5.98
N PRO A 107 13.52 37.59 6.22
CA PRO A 107 14.38 38.08 5.14
C PRO A 107 15.20 36.92 4.55
N PRO A 108 15.12 36.66 3.25
CA PRO A 108 15.86 35.59 2.62
C PRO A 108 17.35 35.93 2.52
N THR A 109 18.21 35.07 3.07
CA THR A 109 19.63 35.08 2.78
C THR A 109 19.95 33.96 1.80
N ARG A 110 21.00 34.11 0.98
CA ARG A 110 21.37 33.10 0.00
C ARG A 110 21.61 31.74 0.64
N GLU A 111 22.42 31.70 1.70
CA GLU A 111 22.77 30.47 2.40
C GLU A 111 21.54 29.79 3.05
N ALA A 112 20.64 30.57 3.64
CA ALA A 112 19.40 30.04 4.22
C ALA A 112 18.45 29.49 3.16
N ALA A 113 18.35 30.13 2.00
CA ALA A 113 17.51 29.66 0.90
C ALA A 113 18.06 28.38 0.25
N GLU A 114 19.37 28.29 0.02
CA GLU A 114 20.03 27.08 -0.49
C GLU A 114 19.87 25.91 0.50
N SER A 115 20.14 26.13 1.80
CA SER A 115 19.98 25.12 2.85
C SER A 115 18.53 24.66 3.01
N LEU A 116 17.56 25.58 2.94
CA LEU A 116 16.14 25.21 3.00
C LEU A 116 15.76 24.31 1.83
N PHE A 117 16.15 24.67 0.62
CA PHE A 117 15.83 23.91 -0.58
C PHE A 117 16.44 22.51 -0.57
N GLU A 118 17.71 22.39 -0.15
CA GLU A 118 18.40 21.11 -0.04
C GLU A 118 17.74 20.21 1.02
N ASN A 119 17.32 20.79 2.13
CA ASN A 119 16.66 20.06 3.22
C ASN A 119 15.21 19.65 2.89
N LEU A 120 14.58 20.19 1.84
CA LEU A 120 13.20 19.83 1.49
C LEU A 120 13.09 18.40 0.97
N PHE A 121 13.99 17.97 0.05
CA PHE A 121 13.86 16.70 -0.66
C PHE A 121 15.17 15.94 -0.86
N PHE A 122 16.33 16.58 -0.67
CA PHE A 122 17.63 16.07 -1.09
C PHE A 122 18.55 15.69 0.06
N SER A 123 18.16 15.92 1.31
CA SER A 123 18.93 15.59 2.50
C SER A 123 18.38 14.34 3.19
N GLU A 124 19.23 13.34 3.41
CA GLU A 124 18.88 12.10 4.13
C GLU A 124 18.46 12.35 5.58
N ASP A 125 18.98 13.39 6.22
CA ASP A 125 18.64 13.76 7.60
C ASP A 125 17.21 14.34 7.75
N ARG A 126 16.63 14.84 6.67
CA ARG A 126 15.39 15.62 6.70
C ARG A 126 14.25 15.01 5.90
N TYR A 127 14.57 14.22 4.90
CA TYR A 127 13.58 13.63 4.00
C TYR A 127 13.84 12.14 3.82
N ASP A 128 12.81 11.35 3.98
CA ASP A 128 12.83 9.91 3.73
C ASP A 128 11.52 9.48 3.07
N LEU A 129 11.62 9.05 1.83
CA LEU A 129 10.49 8.51 1.06
C LEU A 129 10.03 7.15 1.57
N SER A 130 10.85 6.49 2.37
CA SER A 130 10.76 5.08 2.80
C SER A 130 10.91 4.06 1.65
N ALA A 131 11.20 2.81 2.00
CA ALA A 131 11.29 1.72 1.01
C ALA A 131 9.98 1.54 0.23
N VAL A 132 8.84 1.62 0.93
CA VAL A 132 7.51 1.52 0.32
C VAL A 132 7.24 2.66 -0.66
N GLY A 133 7.56 3.89 -0.26
CA GLY A 133 7.41 5.07 -1.11
C GLY A 133 8.29 4.98 -2.36
N ARG A 134 9.54 4.56 -2.22
CA ARG A 134 10.47 4.39 -3.35
C ARG A 134 10.00 3.28 -4.30
N MET A 135 9.56 2.16 -3.78
CA MET A 135 9.00 1.06 -4.59
C MET A 135 7.80 1.53 -5.42
N LYS A 136 6.84 2.21 -4.78
CA LYS A 136 5.64 2.74 -5.47
C LYS A 136 6.00 3.80 -6.50
N PHE A 137 6.94 4.68 -6.16
CA PHE A 137 7.44 5.73 -7.04
C PHE A 137 8.09 5.14 -8.31
N ASN A 138 9.02 4.20 -8.15
CA ASN A 138 9.71 3.56 -9.26
C ASN A 138 8.73 2.78 -10.15
N ARG A 139 7.79 2.05 -9.55
CA ARG A 139 6.76 1.30 -10.27
C ARG A 139 5.82 2.22 -11.05
N SER A 140 5.39 3.34 -10.47
CA SER A 140 4.55 4.33 -11.17
C SER A 140 5.25 4.94 -12.38
N LEU A 141 6.57 5.10 -12.32
CA LEU A 141 7.41 5.60 -13.42
C LEU A 141 7.89 4.49 -14.38
N LEU A 142 7.44 3.25 -14.20
CA LEU A 142 7.81 2.09 -15.03
C LEU A 142 9.33 1.85 -15.06
N ARG A 143 10.03 2.05 -13.94
CA ARG A 143 11.44 1.72 -13.78
C ARG A 143 11.60 0.24 -13.46
N ASP A 144 12.66 -0.38 -13.95
CA ASP A 144 12.99 -1.78 -13.69
C ASP A 144 13.47 -2.00 -12.24
N GLU A 145 14.11 -1.00 -11.64
CA GLU A 145 14.60 -1.05 -10.26
C GLU A 145 13.47 -0.77 -9.27
N ILE A 146 13.25 -1.70 -8.35
CA ILE A 146 12.23 -1.58 -7.29
C ILE A 146 12.78 -0.79 -6.11
N GLU A 147 14.05 -0.97 -5.78
CA GLU A 147 14.74 -0.32 -4.66
C GLU A 147 15.47 0.96 -5.09
N GLY A 148 15.90 1.76 -4.13
CA GLY A 148 16.66 2.98 -4.39
C GLY A 148 16.82 3.86 -3.15
N SER A 149 17.41 5.04 -3.32
CA SER A 149 17.61 6.01 -2.25
C SER A 149 16.29 6.54 -1.68
N GLY A 150 16.23 6.78 -0.38
CA GLY A 150 15.10 7.42 0.30
C GLY A 150 14.92 8.91 -0.02
N ILE A 151 15.91 9.56 -0.65
CA ILE A 151 15.83 10.96 -1.08
C ILE A 151 15.45 11.06 -2.56
N LEU A 152 14.87 12.19 -2.95
CA LEU A 152 14.57 12.48 -4.34
C LEU A 152 15.81 12.95 -5.10
N SER A 153 15.86 12.62 -6.38
CA SER A 153 16.83 13.19 -7.34
C SER A 153 16.17 14.24 -8.23
N LYS A 154 16.96 15.02 -8.93
CA LYS A 154 16.44 15.96 -9.94
C LYS A 154 15.72 15.24 -11.08
N ASP A 155 16.25 14.09 -11.47
CA ASP A 155 15.66 13.26 -12.51
C ASP A 155 14.30 12.70 -12.09
N ASP A 156 14.13 12.35 -10.81
CA ASP A 156 12.85 11.95 -10.26
C ASP A 156 11.77 13.01 -10.48
N ILE A 157 12.10 14.28 -10.19
CA ILE A 157 11.16 15.40 -10.35
C ILE A 157 10.79 15.59 -11.82
N ILE A 158 11.77 15.49 -12.72
CA ILE A 158 11.53 15.63 -14.17
C ILE A 158 10.64 14.51 -14.68
N GLU A 159 10.86 13.27 -14.25
CA GLU A 159 10.04 12.13 -14.68
C GLU A 159 8.60 12.22 -14.14
N VAL A 160 8.42 12.70 -12.91
CA VAL A 160 7.07 12.97 -12.38
C VAL A 160 6.36 14.03 -13.20
N MET A 161 7.05 15.13 -13.57
CA MET A 161 6.46 16.15 -14.43
C MET A 161 6.07 15.58 -15.81
N LYS A 162 6.92 14.75 -16.42
CA LYS A 162 6.60 14.05 -17.68
C LYS A 162 5.35 13.20 -17.52
N LYS A 163 5.26 12.39 -16.46
CA LYS A 163 4.10 11.55 -16.16
C LYS A 163 2.81 12.35 -16.00
N LEU A 164 2.87 13.47 -15.28
CA LEU A 164 1.71 14.36 -15.09
C LEU A 164 1.24 14.96 -16.42
N ILE A 165 2.18 15.35 -17.30
CA ILE A 165 1.86 15.88 -18.64
C ILE A 165 1.24 14.79 -19.50
N ASP A 166 1.78 13.56 -19.47
CA ASP A 166 1.24 12.42 -20.23
C ASP A 166 -0.19 12.10 -19.80
N ILE A 167 -0.48 12.07 -18.50
CA ILE A 167 -1.84 11.89 -17.98
C ILE A 167 -2.75 13.03 -18.47
N ARG A 168 -2.30 14.27 -18.42
CA ARG A 168 -3.09 15.43 -18.90
C ARG A 168 -3.33 15.40 -20.40
N ASN A 169 -2.40 14.86 -21.18
CA ASN A 169 -2.53 14.62 -22.61
C ASN A 169 -3.35 13.37 -22.98
N GLY A 170 -3.90 12.66 -22.00
CA GLY A 170 -4.70 11.44 -22.20
C GLY A 170 -3.87 10.17 -22.47
N LYS A 171 -2.57 10.19 -22.20
CA LYS A 171 -1.65 9.04 -22.36
C LYS A 171 -1.44 8.25 -21.07
N GLY A 172 -2.39 8.25 -20.16
CA GLY A 172 -2.33 7.55 -18.88
C GLY A 172 -3.62 7.72 -18.12
N GLU A 173 -3.73 6.98 -17.05
CA GLU A 173 -4.88 7.04 -16.17
C GLU A 173 -4.48 7.60 -14.81
N VAL A 174 -5.43 8.25 -14.14
CA VAL A 174 -5.24 8.70 -12.76
C VAL A 174 -5.37 7.49 -11.85
N ASP A 175 -4.45 7.36 -10.88
CA ASP A 175 -4.48 6.27 -9.91
C ASP A 175 -5.78 6.27 -9.10
N ASP A 176 -6.40 5.10 -8.98
CA ASP A 176 -7.54 4.91 -8.10
C ASP A 176 -7.08 4.88 -6.64
N ILE A 177 -7.58 5.81 -5.83
CA ILE A 177 -7.22 5.95 -4.40
C ILE A 177 -7.72 4.76 -3.58
N ASP A 178 -8.85 4.17 -3.95
CA ASP A 178 -9.47 3.08 -3.19
C ASP A 178 -8.94 1.69 -3.57
N HIS A 179 -8.12 1.62 -4.62
CA HIS A 179 -7.45 0.39 -5.02
C HIS A 179 -6.48 -0.10 -3.93
N LEU A 180 -6.60 -1.36 -3.49
CA LEU A 180 -5.74 -1.92 -2.42
C LEU A 180 -4.25 -2.00 -2.79
N GLY A 181 -3.90 -1.81 -4.04
CA GLY A 181 -2.53 -1.59 -4.47
C GLY A 181 -1.97 -0.21 -4.10
N ASN A 182 -2.84 0.76 -3.77
CA ASN A 182 -2.49 2.11 -3.35
C ASN A 182 -2.76 2.36 -1.86
N ARG A 183 -3.52 1.47 -1.22
CA ARG A 183 -3.82 1.49 0.22
C ARG A 183 -3.08 0.35 0.90
N ARG A 184 -2.19 0.68 1.82
CA ARG A 184 -1.45 -0.31 2.59
C ARG A 184 -1.96 -0.40 4.03
N ILE A 185 -1.66 -1.50 4.68
CA ILE A 185 -1.97 -1.73 6.08
C ILE A 185 -0.70 -1.52 6.91
N ARG A 186 -0.85 -0.79 8.01
CA ARG A 186 0.17 -0.68 9.04
C ARG A 186 -0.19 -1.63 10.18
N SER A 187 0.64 -2.63 10.39
CA SER A 187 0.49 -3.56 11.52
C SER A 187 0.89 -2.91 12.85
N VAL A 188 0.56 -3.57 13.96
CA VAL A 188 0.96 -3.09 15.29
C VAL A 188 2.48 -2.97 15.44
N GLY A 189 3.25 -3.87 14.80
CA GLY A 189 4.71 -3.82 14.82
C GLY A 189 5.25 -2.53 14.23
N GLU A 190 4.78 -2.11 13.06
CA GLU A 190 5.17 -0.85 12.42
C GLU A 190 4.78 0.37 13.26
N MET A 191 3.56 0.36 13.82
CA MET A 191 3.11 1.47 14.68
C MET A 191 3.94 1.58 15.97
N ALA A 192 4.28 0.44 16.58
CA ALA A 192 5.14 0.39 17.76
C ALA A 192 6.57 0.86 17.44
N GLU A 193 7.13 0.46 16.29
CA GLU A 193 8.43 0.92 15.81
C GLU A 193 8.46 2.44 15.65
N ASN A 194 7.43 3.02 15.05
CA ASN A 194 7.32 4.47 14.89
C ASN A 194 7.32 5.21 16.24
N GLN A 195 6.63 4.68 17.26
CA GLN A 195 6.63 5.27 18.60
C GLN A 195 7.99 5.10 19.30
N PHE A 196 8.63 3.96 19.10
CA PHE A 196 9.99 3.74 19.59
C PHE A 196 10.98 4.74 18.97
N ARG A 197 10.87 4.95 17.66
CA ARG A 197 11.69 5.95 16.93
C ARG A 197 11.48 7.36 17.47
N VAL A 198 10.21 7.77 17.71
CA VAL A 198 9.91 9.07 18.34
C VAL A 198 10.57 9.17 19.72
N GLY A 199 10.52 8.11 20.52
CA GLY A 199 11.22 8.04 21.81
C GLY A 199 12.74 8.21 21.68
N LEU A 200 13.37 7.54 20.71
CA LEU A 200 14.80 7.65 20.42
C LEU A 200 15.22 9.06 20.01
N VAL A 201 14.46 9.70 19.13
CA VAL A 201 14.72 11.11 18.71
C VAL A 201 14.67 12.06 19.90
N ARG A 202 13.75 11.85 20.86
CA ARG A 202 13.70 12.63 22.10
C ARG A 202 14.95 12.40 22.98
N VAL A 203 15.42 11.17 23.07
CA VAL A 203 16.66 10.82 23.79
C VAL A 203 17.87 11.44 23.10
N GLU A 204 17.98 11.32 21.78
CA GLU A 204 19.05 11.92 20.99
C GLU A 204 19.15 13.43 21.21
N ARG A 205 18.01 14.13 21.16
CA ARG A 205 17.95 15.58 21.42
C ARG A 205 18.44 15.92 22.81
N ALA A 206 17.99 15.17 23.83
CA ALA A 206 18.41 15.38 25.21
C ALA A 206 19.91 15.09 25.42
N VAL A 207 20.46 14.09 24.74
CA VAL A 207 21.90 13.79 24.78
C VAL A 207 22.71 14.90 24.11
N LYS A 208 22.31 15.36 22.92
CA LYS A 208 22.95 16.49 22.22
C LYS A 208 22.95 17.76 23.07
N GLU A 209 21.84 18.08 23.74
CA GLU A 209 21.73 19.20 24.63
C GLU A 209 22.65 19.08 25.86
N ARG A 210 22.74 17.91 26.50
CA ARG A 210 23.66 17.64 27.61
C ARG A 210 25.13 17.72 27.18
N LEU A 211 25.48 17.20 26.02
CA LEU A 211 26.85 17.28 25.49
C LEU A 211 27.26 18.74 25.21
N SER A 212 26.32 19.60 24.81
CA SER A 212 26.63 21.01 24.57
C SER A 212 26.79 21.84 25.85
N LEU A 213 26.18 21.41 26.96
CA LEU A 213 26.15 22.14 28.22
C LEU A 213 27.12 21.54 29.27
N GLY A 214 27.54 20.31 29.10
CA GLY A 214 28.30 19.56 30.09
C GLY A 214 29.83 19.57 29.90
N ASP A 215 30.56 19.35 31.02
CA ASP A 215 31.99 19.16 31.03
C ASP A 215 32.27 17.71 30.62
N LEU A 216 32.83 17.51 29.44
CA LEU A 216 33.00 16.18 28.81
C LEU A 216 33.87 15.25 29.62
N ASP A 217 34.79 15.79 30.45
CA ASP A 217 35.74 15.00 31.23
C ASP A 217 35.12 14.28 32.42
N THR A 218 33.91 14.67 32.86
CA THR A 218 33.25 14.12 34.04
C THR A 218 31.94 13.34 33.71
N LEU A 219 31.49 13.36 32.46
CA LEU A 219 30.22 12.74 32.05
C LEU A 219 30.40 11.25 31.71
N MET A 220 29.63 10.40 32.36
CA MET A 220 29.54 8.97 32.02
C MET A 220 28.34 8.74 31.03
N PRO A 221 28.44 7.77 30.11
CA PRO A 221 27.35 7.46 29.17
C PRO A 221 26.02 7.16 29.86
N GLN A 222 26.04 6.55 31.03
CA GLN A 222 24.85 6.22 31.83
C GLN A 222 24.11 7.46 32.34
N ASP A 223 24.84 8.55 32.59
CA ASP A 223 24.26 9.81 33.08
C ASP A 223 23.61 10.60 31.94
N MET A 224 24.05 10.38 30.71
CA MET A 224 23.54 11.04 29.52
C MET A 224 22.31 10.40 28.96
N ILE A 225 22.23 9.07 28.99
CA ILE A 225 21.14 8.29 28.36
C ILE A 225 20.01 8.08 29.37
N ASN A 226 18.81 8.58 29.00
CA ASN A 226 17.60 8.38 29.79
C ASN A 226 16.59 7.57 28.98
N ALA A 227 16.21 6.38 29.44
CA ALA A 227 15.25 5.51 28.78
C ALA A 227 13.78 5.92 29.00
N LYS A 228 13.49 6.87 29.93
CA LYS A 228 12.13 7.29 30.24
C LYS A 228 11.33 7.81 29.04
N PRO A 229 11.88 8.63 28.11
CA PRO A 229 11.13 9.10 26.95
C PRO A 229 10.67 7.97 26.02
N ILE A 230 11.46 6.91 25.88
CA ILE A 230 11.11 5.73 25.09
C ILE A 230 9.95 4.97 25.76
N SER A 231 10.10 4.67 27.04
CA SER A 231 9.06 3.99 27.82
C SER A 231 7.76 4.78 27.86
N ALA A 232 7.83 6.12 27.95
CA ALA A 232 6.66 7.01 27.93
C ALA A 232 5.96 6.97 26.56
N ALA A 233 6.70 7.04 25.45
CA ALA A 233 6.13 7.01 24.10
C ALA A 233 5.41 5.67 23.82
N VAL A 234 6.03 4.54 24.19
CA VAL A 234 5.42 3.22 24.05
C VAL A 234 4.19 3.05 24.92
N LYS A 235 4.25 3.49 26.19
CA LYS A 235 3.10 3.44 27.10
C LYS A 235 1.95 4.33 26.63
N GLU A 236 2.24 5.51 26.10
CA GLU A 236 1.24 6.42 25.54
C GLU A 236 0.52 5.78 24.35
N PHE A 237 1.25 5.12 23.45
CA PHE A 237 0.66 4.42 22.33
C PHE A 237 -0.28 3.30 22.77
N PHE A 238 0.18 2.35 23.60
CA PHE A 238 -0.66 1.23 24.02
C PHE A 238 -1.78 1.63 25.01
N GLY A 239 -1.63 2.72 25.73
CA GLY A 239 -2.63 3.17 26.70
C GLY A 239 -3.66 4.16 26.18
N SER A 240 -3.32 4.98 25.18
CA SER A 240 -4.15 6.12 24.77
C SER A 240 -4.44 6.17 23.28
N SER A 241 -3.86 5.28 22.45
CA SER A 241 -4.14 5.26 21.02
C SER A 241 -5.55 4.77 20.73
N GLN A 242 -6.21 5.38 19.75
CA GLN A 242 -7.53 4.96 19.27
C GLN A 242 -7.51 3.52 18.71
N LEU A 243 -6.36 3.05 18.21
CA LEU A 243 -6.19 1.73 17.63
C LEU A 243 -5.87 0.66 18.67
N SER A 244 -5.40 1.05 19.86
CA SER A 244 -5.21 0.15 20.99
C SER A 244 -6.49 0.11 21.82
N GLN A 245 -7.19 -1.03 21.78
CA GLN A 245 -8.52 -1.20 22.37
C GLN A 245 -8.53 -2.39 23.31
N PHE A 246 -9.48 -2.40 24.25
CA PHE A 246 -9.78 -3.60 25.01
C PHE A 246 -10.26 -4.70 24.09
N MET A 247 -9.67 -5.90 24.25
CA MET A 247 -10.03 -7.05 23.44
C MET A 247 -11.47 -7.50 23.75
N ASP A 248 -12.27 -7.72 22.70
CA ASP A 248 -13.56 -8.37 22.79
C ASP A 248 -13.32 -9.85 23.16
N GLN A 249 -13.76 -10.25 24.34
CA GLN A 249 -13.46 -11.56 24.94
C GLN A 249 -14.72 -12.29 25.36
N ASN A 250 -15.79 -12.25 24.55
CA ASN A 250 -17.02 -13.02 24.78
C ASN A 250 -16.83 -14.49 24.46
N ASN A 251 -16.22 -14.80 23.33
CA ASN A 251 -15.99 -16.15 22.83
C ASN A 251 -14.71 -16.20 21.98
N PRO A 252 -14.19 -17.37 21.61
CA PRO A 252 -12.98 -17.47 20.79
C PRO A 252 -13.06 -16.70 19.47
N LEU A 253 -14.22 -16.68 18.82
CA LEU A 253 -14.43 -15.97 17.55
C LEU A 253 -14.30 -14.46 17.73
N SER A 254 -14.82 -13.88 18.81
CA SER A 254 -14.73 -12.44 19.06
C SER A 254 -13.28 -11.98 19.24
N GLU A 255 -12.44 -12.80 19.85
CA GLU A 255 -11.01 -12.52 20.00
C GLU A 255 -10.29 -12.52 18.66
N ILE A 256 -10.50 -13.53 17.82
CA ILE A 256 -9.86 -13.62 16.50
C ILE A 256 -10.31 -12.48 15.60
N THR A 257 -11.61 -12.23 15.50
CA THR A 257 -12.13 -11.17 14.66
C THR A 257 -11.66 -9.80 15.10
N HIS A 258 -11.51 -9.56 16.39
CA HIS A 258 -10.94 -8.31 16.88
C HIS A 258 -9.48 -8.12 16.48
N LYS A 259 -8.66 -9.18 16.57
CA LYS A 259 -7.24 -9.16 16.17
C LYS A 259 -7.03 -9.01 14.67
N ARG A 260 -7.96 -9.51 13.85
CA ARG A 260 -7.92 -9.44 12.37
C ARG A 260 -8.67 -8.25 11.78
N ARG A 261 -9.02 -7.26 12.60
CA ARG A 261 -9.76 -6.08 12.16
C ARG A 261 -8.85 -5.08 11.46
N ILE A 262 -9.35 -4.52 10.37
CA ILE A 262 -8.71 -3.45 9.61
C ILE A 262 -9.52 -2.17 9.79
N SER A 263 -8.89 -1.12 10.31
CA SER A 263 -9.54 0.18 10.54
C SER A 263 -8.96 1.24 9.60
N ALA A 264 -9.84 2.00 8.95
CA ALA A 264 -9.46 3.20 8.20
C ALA A 264 -9.35 4.44 9.09
N LEU A 265 -9.73 4.34 10.35
CA LEU A 265 -9.71 5.41 11.35
C LEU A 265 -8.37 5.47 12.10
N GLY A 266 -8.17 6.53 12.86
CA GLY A 266 -7.01 6.68 13.73
C GLY A 266 -5.92 7.62 13.19
N PRO A 267 -4.74 7.63 13.82
CA PRO A 267 -3.64 8.51 13.42
C PRO A 267 -3.19 8.23 11.99
N GLY A 268 -3.21 9.27 11.14
CA GLY A 268 -2.89 9.15 9.71
C GLY A 268 -4.00 8.53 8.86
N GLY A 269 -5.18 8.26 9.43
CA GLY A 269 -6.35 7.75 8.74
C GLY A 269 -7.44 8.80 8.53
N LEU A 270 -8.64 8.32 8.20
CA LEU A 270 -9.82 9.13 7.96
C LEU A 270 -10.56 9.47 9.26
N THR A 271 -11.35 10.54 9.24
CA THR A 271 -12.37 10.83 10.27
C THR A 271 -13.73 10.39 9.73
N ARG A 272 -14.64 9.98 10.63
CA ARG A 272 -15.99 9.52 10.25
C ARG A 272 -16.75 10.52 9.41
N GLU A 273 -16.67 11.80 9.77
CA GLU A 273 -17.39 12.90 9.13
C GLU A 273 -16.85 13.21 7.72
N ARG A 274 -15.57 12.95 7.48
CA ARG A 274 -14.90 13.21 6.19
C ARG A 274 -14.92 12.03 5.23
N ALA A 275 -15.32 10.85 5.71
CA ALA A 275 -15.39 9.66 4.89
C ALA A 275 -16.65 9.68 4.00
N GLY A 276 -16.47 9.81 2.69
CA GLY A 276 -17.52 9.71 1.69
C GLY A 276 -17.99 8.27 1.48
N PHE A 277 -18.95 8.09 0.56
CA PHE A 277 -19.46 6.76 0.20
C PHE A 277 -18.40 5.92 -0.53
N GLU A 278 -17.57 6.51 -1.36
CA GLU A 278 -16.56 5.83 -2.16
C GLU A 278 -15.59 5.00 -1.30
N VAL A 279 -15.14 5.55 -0.17
CA VAL A 279 -14.22 4.86 0.76
C VAL A 279 -14.89 3.72 1.51
N ARG A 280 -16.23 3.76 1.65
CA ARG A 280 -17.04 2.78 2.38
C ARG A 280 -17.54 1.64 1.52
N ASP A 281 -17.50 1.81 0.20
CA ASP A 281 -17.96 0.83 -0.77
C ASP A 281 -16.99 -0.35 -0.89
N VAL A 282 -17.49 -1.46 -1.42
CA VAL A 282 -16.69 -2.63 -1.74
C VAL A 282 -16.01 -2.41 -3.10
N HIS A 283 -14.69 -2.43 -3.10
CA HIS A 283 -13.90 -2.32 -4.31
C HIS A 283 -13.58 -3.71 -4.89
N PRO A 284 -13.46 -3.90 -6.22
CA PRO A 284 -13.09 -5.18 -6.82
C PRO A 284 -11.79 -5.79 -6.29
N THR A 285 -10.83 -4.97 -5.88
CA THR A 285 -9.56 -5.43 -5.28
C THR A 285 -9.70 -5.98 -3.88
N HIS A 286 -10.86 -5.85 -3.24
CA HIS A 286 -11.15 -6.46 -1.94
C HIS A 286 -11.26 -7.99 -2.01
N TYR A 287 -11.45 -8.53 -3.21
CA TYR A 287 -11.57 -9.98 -3.41
C TYR A 287 -10.37 -10.73 -2.82
N GLY A 288 -10.65 -11.68 -1.92
CA GLY A 288 -9.64 -12.48 -1.24
C GLY A 288 -8.78 -11.74 -0.20
N ARG A 289 -8.97 -10.43 -0.01
CA ARG A 289 -8.16 -9.59 0.91
C ARG A 289 -8.99 -9.04 2.06
N VAL A 290 -10.12 -8.45 1.76
CA VAL A 290 -11.03 -7.84 2.72
C VAL A 290 -12.41 -8.45 2.54
N CYS A 291 -13.03 -8.89 3.64
CA CYS A 291 -14.37 -9.47 3.60
C CYS A 291 -15.40 -8.40 3.20
N PRO A 292 -16.25 -8.66 2.19
CA PRO A 292 -17.27 -7.71 1.76
C PRO A 292 -18.49 -7.67 2.70
N ILE A 293 -18.62 -8.66 3.60
CA ILE A 293 -19.80 -8.86 4.44
C ILE A 293 -19.59 -8.33 5.86
N GLU A 294 -18.45 -8.66 6.49
CA GLU A 294 -18.20 -8.36 7.90
C GLU A 294 -17.74 -6.91 8.09
N THR A 295 -18.66 -6.03 8.46
CA THR A 295 -18.43 -4.63 8.82
C THR A 295 -19.43 -4.22 9.89
N PRO A 296 -19.13 -3.24 10.76
CA PRO A 296 -20.11 -2.72 11.72
C PRO A 296 -21.32 -2.10 11.01
N GLU A 297 -22.45 -2.14 11.68
CA GLU A 297 -23.64 -1.36 11.31
C GLU A 297 -23.55 0.05 11.93
N GLY A 298 -23.96 1.07 11.20
CA GLY A 298 -24.00 2.44 11.70
C GLY A 298 -22.88 3.35 11.15
N PRO A 299 -22.39 4.33 11.93
CA PRO A 299 -21.49 5.38 11.44
C PRO A 299 -20.15 4.88 10.91
N ASN A 300 -19.70 3.72 11.35
CA ASN A 300 -18.41 3.11 10.97
C ASN A 300 -18.54 2.09 9.84
N ILE A 301 -19.69 1.98 9.18
CA ILE A 301 -19.87 1.03 8.07
C ILE A 301 -18.83 1.28 6.97
N GLY A 302 -18.19 0.22 6.49
CA GLY A 302 -17.16 0.28 5.46
C GLY A 302 -15.81 0.88 5.90
N LEU A 303 -15.72 1.50 7.08
CA LEU A 303 -14.46 2.04 7.62
C LEU A 303 -13.72 1.05 8.51
N ILE A 304 -14.44 0.11 9.09
CA ILE A 304 -13.88 -0.96 9.90
C ILE A 304 -14.25 -2.27 9.21
N ASN A 305 -13.25 -2.97 8.69
CA ASN A 305 -13.40 -4.19 7.92
C ASN A 305 -12.64 -5.33 8.59
N SER A 306 -12.87 -6.54 8.12
CA SER A 306 -12.17 -7.74 8.56
C SER A 306 -11.31 -8.31 7.45
N LEU A 307 -10.12 -8.80 7.80
CA LEU A 307 -9.20 -9.49 6.89
C LEU A 307 -9.83 -10.82 6.45
N SER A 308 -9.72 -11.14 5.16
CA SER A 308 -10.16 -12.44 4.63
C SER A 308 -9.34 -13.60 5.19
N VAL A 309 -9.87 -14.81 5.14
CA VAL A 309 -9.27 -15.99 5.80
C VAL A 309 -7.83 -16.23 5.38
N TYR A 310 -7.54 -16.21 4.08
CA TYR A 310 -6.20 -16.51 3.53
C TYR A 310 -5.35 -15.28 3.24
N ALA A 311 -5.86 -14.08 3.47
CA ALA A 311 -5.12 -12.86 3.21
C ALA A 311 -3.97 -12.66 4.20
N GLN A 312 -2.86 -12.19 3.69
CA GLN A 312 -1.69 -11.78 4.47
C GLN A 312 -1.15 -10.44 4.00
N THR A 313 -0.28 -9.84 4.79
CA THR A 313 0.44 -8.62 4.42
C THR A 313 1.83 -8.97 3.91
N ASN A 314 2.28 -8.31 2.84
CA ASN A 314 3.66 -8.42 2.38
C ASN A 314 4.61 -7.52 3.20
N GLU A 315 5.89 -7.54 2.86
CA GLU A 315 6.93 -6.73 3.51
C GLU A 315 6.66 -5.22 3.45
N TYR A 316 5.95 -4.77 2.42
CA TYR A 316 5.57 -3.37 2.24
C TYR A 316 4.24 -2.99 2.89
N GLY A 317 3.51 -3.95 3.46
CA GLY A 317 2.21 -3.74 4.08
C GLY A 317 1.01 -3.82 3.13
N PHE A 318 1.19 -4.23 1.88
CA PHE A 318 0.08 -4.50 0.96
C PHE A 318 -0.53 -5.87 1.22
N LEU A 319 -1.84 -5.96 1.01
CA LEU A 319 -2.55 -7.23 1.15
C LEU A 319 -2.32 -8.13 -0.06
N GLU A 320 -2.00 -9.37 0.23
CA GLU A 320 -1.82 -10.44 -0.74
C GLU A 320 -2.79 -11.58 -0.47
N THR A 321 -3.16 -12.28 -1.52
CA THR A 321 -4.01 -13.47 -1.45
C THR A 321 -3.39 -14.61 -2.26
N PRO A 322 -3.54 -15.88 -1.81
CA PRO A 322 -2.94 -17.01 -2.51
C PRO A 322 -3.76 -17.42 -3.73
N TYR A 323 -3.05 -17.81 -4.78
CA TYR A 323 -3.60 -18.39 -6.00
C TYR A 323 -2.80 -19.60 -6.42
N ARG A 324 -3.47 -20.59 -7.02
CA ARG A 324 -2.82 -21.75 -7.64
C ARG A 324 -2.41 -21.40 -9.06
N LYS A 325 -1.17 -21.69 -9.40
CA LYS A 325 -0.64 -21.43 -10.75
C LYS A 325 -1.22 -22.42 -11.76
N VAL A 326 -1.59 -21.91 -12.91
CA VAL A 326 -2.03 -22.70 -14.06
C VAL A 326 -0.94 -22.66 -15.12
N THR A 327 -0.57 -23.84 -15.64
CA THR A 327 0.42 -23.94 -16.72
C THR A 327 -0.17 -24.82 -17.81
N ASP A 328 -0.28 -24.29 -19.03
CA ASP A 328 -0.84 -24.98 -20.20
C ASP A 328 -2.23 -25.60 -19.95
N GLY A 329 -3.09 -24.88 -19.22
CA GLY A 329 -4.46 -25.34 -18.89
C GLY A 329 -4.53 -26.38 -17.77
N VAL A 330 -3.41 -26.69 -17.10
CA VAL A 330 -3.33 -27.58 -15.93
C VAL A 330 -3.13 -26.77 -14.66
N VAL A 331 -3.97 -26.98 -13.65
CA VAL A 331 -3.84 -26.37 -12.34
C VAL A 331 -2.79 -27.12 -11.54
N THR A 332 -1.73 -26.43 -11.13
CA THR A 332 -0.65 -26.97 -10.31
C THR A 332 -0.91 -26.80 -8.82
N ASP A 333 -0.14 -27.50 -7.99
CA ASP A 333 -0.16 -27.29 -6.52
C ASP A 333 0.76 -26.13 -6.07
N GLU A 334 1.38 -25.43 -7.02
CA GLU A 334 2.22 -24.28 -6.72
C GLU A 334 1.33 -23.09 -6.34
N ILE A 335 1.56 -22.54 -5.14
CA ILE A 335 0.77 -21.42 -4.60
C ILE A 335 1.62 -20.16 -4.65
N HIS A 336 1.10 -19.13 -5.32
CA HIS A 336 1.69 -17.81 -5.35
C HIS A 336 0.78 -16.80 -4.63
N TYR A 337 1.38 -15.95 -3.80
CA TYR A 337 0.70 -14.83 -3.19
C TYR A 337 0.84 -13.61 -4.09
N LEU A 338 -0.29 -13.06 -4.52
CA LEU A 338 -0.33 -11.91 -5.41
C LEU A 338 -0.92 -10.69 -4.72
N SER A 339 -0.26 -9.54 -4.88
CA SER A 339 -0.80 -8.24 -4.50
C SER A 339 -1.90 -7.80 -5.48
N ALA A 340 -2.70 -6.80 -5.09
CA ALA A 340 -3.79 -6.30 -5.94
C ALA A 340 -3.31 -5.73 -7.29
N ILE A 341 -2.10 -5.19 -7.33
CA ILE A 341 -1.51 -4.64 -8.57
C ILE A 341 -1.07 -5.76 -9.51
N GLU A 342 -0.45 -6.81 -8.96
CA GLU A 342 0.00 -7.96 -9.73
C GLU A 342 -1.17 -8.75 -10.28
N GLU A 343 -2.21 -8.95 -9.47
CA GLU A 343 -3.44 -9.63 -9.85
C GLU A 343 -4.10 -9.02 -11.11
N GLY A 344 -4.05 -7.68 -11.24
CA GLY A 344 -4.62 -6.98 -12.39
C GLY A 344 -4.02 -7.36 -13.75
N ASN A 345 -2.86 -8.00 -13.78
CA ASN A 345 -2.18 -8.42 -15.02
C ASN A 345 -2.56 -9.84 -15.47
N TYR A 346 -3.26 -10.61 -14.63
CA TYR A 346 -3.52 -12.02 -14.85
C TYR A 346 -5.00 -12.33 -15.01
N VAL A 347 -5.28 -13.46 -15.67
CA VAL A 347 -6.61 -14.05 -15.79
C VAL A 347 -6.74 -15.16 -14.74
N ILE A 348 -7.69 -15.01 -13.82
CA ILE A 348 -7.84 -15.88 -12.65
C ILE A 348 -9.16 -16.60 -12.69
N ALA A 349 -9.12 -17.94 -12.72
CA ALA A 349 -10.31 -18.79 -12.68
C ALA A 349 -10.90 -18.86 -11.26
N GLN A 350 -12.21 -19.06 -11.17
CA GLN A 350 -12.90 -19.24 -9.91
C GLN A 350 -12.63 -20.63 -9.32
N ALA A 351 -12.65 -20.75 -7.99
CA ALA A 351 -12.40 -22.00 -7.26
C ALA A 351 -13.43 -23.11 -7.54
N ASN A 352 -14.62 -22.78 -8.00
CA ASN A 352 -15.70 -23.73 -8.33
C ASN A 352 -15.63 -24.27 -9.77
N SER A 353 -14.60 -23.91 -10.55
CA SER A 353 -14.41 -24.47 -11.88
C SER A 353 -14.18 -25.98 -11.82
N ASN A 354 -14.80 -26.72 -12.74
CA ASN A 354 -14.67 -28.16 -12.80
C ASN A 354 -13.29 -28.58 -13.31
N LEU A 355 -12.59 -29.38 -12.53
CA LEU A 355 -11.30 -29.98 -12.89
C LEU A 355 -11.46 -31.49 -13.05
N ASP A 356 -10.69 -32.11 -13.93
CA ASP A 356 -10.54 -33.55 -14.02
C ASP A 356 -9.52 -34.07 -12.96
N ASP A 357 -9.33 -35.37 -12.89
CA ASP A 357 -8.40 -36.02 -11.95
C ASP A 357 -6.93 -35.64 -12.22
N GLU A 358 -6.60 -35.12 -13.40
CA GLU A 358 -5.26 -34.67 -13.81
C GLU A 358 -5.06 -33.15 -13.61
N GLY A 359 -6.10 -32.44 -13.18
CA GLY A 359 -6.08 -31.00 -12.92
C GLY A 359 -6.34 -30.13 -14.16
N HIS A 360 -6.85 -30.68 -15.25
CA HIS A 360 -7.27 -29.91 -16.42
C HIS A 360 -8.69 -29.36 -16.24
N PHE A 361 -8.93 -28.18 -16.81
CA PHE A 361 -10.30 -27.64 -16.90
C PHE A 361 -11.15 -28.51 -17.85
N VAL A 362 -12.29 -28.97 -17.37
CA VAL A 362 -13.23 -29.80 -18.15
C VAL A 362 -13.90 -28.99 -19.25
N GLU A 363 -14.16 -27.72 -18.97
CA GLU A 363 -14.85 -26.80 -19.88
C GLU A 363 -13.86 -26.03 -20.75
N ASP A 364 -14.17 -25.81 -22.02
CA ASP A 364 -13.34 -25.04 -22.94
C ASP A 364 -13.35 -23.54 -22.62
N LEU A 365 -14.49 -23.05 -22.06
CA LEU A 365 -14.67 -21.68 -21.60
C LEU A 365 -14.86 -21.67 -20.09
N VAL A 366 -13.94 -21.06 -19.39
CA VAL A 366 -13.92 -20.97 -17.93
C VAL A 366 -14.32 -19.57 -17.48
N THR A 367 -15.15 -19.49 -16.44
CA THR A 367 -15.48 -18.20 -15.80
C THR A 367 -14.27 -17.69 -15.03
N CYS A 368 -13.70 -16.58 -15.50
CA CYS A 368 -12.52 -15.98 -14.91
C CYS A 368 -12.76 -14.52 -14.56
N ARG A 369 -11.88 -14.02 -13.73
CA ARG A 369 -11.79 -12.62 -13.32
C ARG A 369 -10.52 -12.00 -13.90
N SER A 370 -10.65 -10.85 -14.55
CA SER A 370 -9.52 -10.06 -15.05
C SER A 370 -9.84 -8.58 -14.88
N LYS A 371 -8.91 -7.81 -14.32
CA LYS A 371 -9.05 -6.35 -14.08
C LYS A 371 -10.34 -5.95 -13.34
N GLY A 372 -10.82 -6.81 -12.44
CA GLY A 372 -12.05 -6.56 -11.67
C GLY A 372 -13.35 -6.93 -12.37
N GLU A 373 -13.33 -7.38 -13.63
CA GLU A 373 -14.49 -7.83 -14.38
C GLU A 373 -14.51 -9.37 -14.47
N SER A 374 -15.72 -9.94 -14.45
CA SER A 374 -15.93 -11.38 -14.65
C SER A 374 -16.34 -11.65 -16.08
N SER A 375 -15.58 -12.49 -16.77
CA SER A 375 -15.81 -12.85 -18.17
C SER A 375 -15.43 -14.33 -18.43
N LEU A 376 -15.89 -14.86 -19.57
CA LEU A 376 -15.52 -16.20 -20.02
C LEU A 376 -14.23 -16.12 -20.84
N PHE A 377 -13.23 -16.90 -20.44
CA PHE A 377 -11.96 -17.03 -21.13
C PHE A 377 -11.71 -18.49 -21.56
N SER A 378 -10.91 -18.67 -22.61
CA SER A 378 -10.45 -19.98 -22.99
C SER A 378 -9.51 -20.55 -21.91
N ARG A 379 -9.57 -21.86 -21.65
CA ARG A 379 -8.72 -22.53 -20.67
C ARG A 379 -7.23 -22.27 -20.86
N ASP A 380 -6.78 -22.04 -22.09
CA ASP A 380 -5.37 -21.77 -22.41
C ASP A 380 -4.91 -20.35 -22.02
N GLN A 381 -5.86 -19.47 -21.72
CA GLN A 381 -5.60 -18.08 -21.31
C GLN A 381 -5.62 -17.88 -19.79
N VAL A 382 -5.89 -18.93 -19.04
CA VAL A 382 -5.98 -18.88 -17.58
C VAL A 382 -4.57 -18.97 -16.98
N ASP A 383 -4.19 -17.97 -16.20
CA ASP A 383 -2.88 -17.89 -15.54
C ASP A 383 -2.90 -18.48 -14.12
N TYR A 384 -3.98 -18.23 -13.39
CA TYR A 384 -4.14 -18.65 -12.00
C TYR A 384 -5.56 -19.11 -11.71
N MET A 385 -5.73 -19.82 -10.61
CA MET A 385 -7.01 -20.25 -10.07
C MET A 385 -7.09 -19.95 -8.58
N ASP A 386 -8.27 -19.57 -8.09
CA ASP A 386 -8.54 -19.39 -6.66
C ASP A 386 -8.28 -20.71 -5.89
N VAL A 387 -7.73 -20.58 -4.68
CA VAL A 387 -7.44 -21.76 -3.83
C VAL A 387 -8.72 -22.36 -3.27
N SER A 388 -9.64 -21.54 -2.80
CA SER A 388 -10.90 -21.95 -2.19
C SER A 388 -11.96 -20.88 -2.31
N THR A 389 -13.22 -21.27 -2.26
CA THR A 389 -14.37 -20.36 -2.18
C THR A 389 -14.41 -19.57 -0.87
N GLN A 390 -13.84 -20.07 0.21
CA GLN A 390 -13.72 -19.40 1.51
C GLN A 390 -12.72 -18.22 1.49
N GLN A 391 -11.94 -18.12 0.44
CA GLN A 391 -10.94 -17.06 0.27
C GLN A 391 -11.55 -15.64 0.30
N VAL A 392 -12.79 -15.50 -0.13
CA VAL A 392 -13.49 -14.21 -0.25
C VAL A 392 -13.92 -13.64 1.09
N VAL A 393 -14.26 -14.50 2.05
CA VAL A 393 -14.90 -14.11 3.31
C VAL A 393 -13.93 -14.09 4.49
N SER A 394 -14.32 -13.39 5.56
CA SER A 394 -13.61 -13.38 6.83
C SER A 394 -13.86 -14.64 7.63
N VAL A 395 -13.13 -14.80 8.72
CA VAL A 395 -13.31 -15.93 9.67
C VAL A 395 -14.74 -15.96 10.23
N GLY A 396 -15.29 -14.81 10.61
CA GLY A 396 -16.67 -14.74 11.13
C GLY A 396 -17.70 -15.16 10.10
N ALA A 397 -17.60 -14.66 8.88
CA ALA A 397 -18.52 -15.01 7.80
C ALA A 397 -18.36 -16.48 7.34
N SER A 398 -17.15 -17.04 7.41
CA SER A 398 -16.89 -18.44 7.02
C SER A 398 -17.50 -19.48 7.96
N LEU A 399 -17.92 -19.09 9.15
CA LEU A 399 -18.62 -19.94 10.11
C LEU A 399 -20.13 -20.02 9.88
N ILE A 400 -20.69 -19.22 8.98
CA ILE A 400 -22.12 -19.24 8.66
C ILE A 400 -22.41 -20.41 7.72
N PRO A 401 -23.18 -21.43 8.14
CA PRO A 401 -23.54 -22.53 7.25
C PRO A 401 -24.50 -22.02 6.17
N PHE A 402 -24.34 -22.53 4.93
CA PHE A 402 -25.16 -22.16 3.76
C PHE A 402 -25.16 -20.66 3.46
N LEU A 403 -24.01 -20.00 3.67
CA LEU A 403 -23.85 -18.56 3.45
C LEU A 403 -24.26 -18.12 2.04
N GLU A 404 -24.02 -18.95 1.03
CA GLU A 404 -24.38 -18.70 -0.38
C GLU A 404 -25.90 -18.54 -0.64
N HIS A 405 -26.75 -18.99 0.29
CA HIS A 405 -28.20 -18.86 0.21
C HIS A 405 -28.73 -17.65 0.98
N ASP A 406 -27.88 -16.95 1.72
CA ASP A 406 -28.27 -15.80 2.52
C ASP A 406 -28.05 -14.48 1.79
N ASP A 407 -28.95 -13.52 2.01
CA ASP A 407 -28.75 -12.13 1.58
C ASP A 407 -27.58 -11.51 2.33
N ALA A 408 -26.78 -10.69 1.62
CA ALA A 408 -25.58 -10.07 2.19
C ALA A 408 -25.86 -9.22 3.44
N ASN A 409 -27.00 -8.51 3.48
CA ASN A 409 -27.40 -7.72 4.66
C ASN A 409 -27.63 -8.59 5.89
N ARG A 410 -28.29 -9.75 5.70
CA ARG A 410 -28.55 -10.69 6.80
C ARG A 410 -27.31 -11.44 7.22
N ALA A 411 -26.43 -11.78 6.29
CA ALA A 411 -25.13 -12.35 6.59
C ALA A 411 -24.24 -11.40 7.41
N LEU A 412 -24.26 -10.10 7.10
CA LEU A 412 -23.57 -9.06 7.88
C LEU A 412 -24.08 -9.02 9.32
N MET A 413 -25.40 -8.95 9.49
CA MET A 413 -26.00 -8.96 10.84
C MET A 413 -25.65 -10.24 11.60
N GLY A 414 -25.75 -11.40 10.95
CA GLY A 414 -25.41 -12.70 11.54
C GLY A 414 -23.94 -12.80 11.95
N ALA A 415 -23.01 -12.36 11.11
CA ALA A 415 -21.58 -12.34 11.44
C ALA A 415 -21.28 -11.43 12.65
N ASN A 416 -21.94 -10.28 12.75
CA ASN A 416 -21.81 -9.39 13.90
C ASN A 416 -22.40 -9.99 15.17
N MET A 417 -23.54 -10.70 15.07
CA MET A 417 -24.19 -11.34 16.23
C MET A 417 -23.42 -12.56 16.75
N GLN A 418 -22.76 -13.33 15.89
CA GLN A 418 -21.91 -14.45 16.33
C GLN A 418 -20.82 -14.00 17.32
N ARG A 419 -20.26 -12.80 17.15
CA ARG A 419 -19.26 -12.25 18.06
C ARG A 419 -19.78 -11.90 19.45
N GLN A 420 -21.09 -11.75 19.61
CA GLN A 420 -21.75 -11.39 20.86
C GLN A 420 -22.23 -12.63 21.66
N ALA A 421 -22.08 -13.82 21.09
CA ALA A 421 -22.53 -15.06 21.72
C ALA A 421 -21.76 -15.33 23.03
N VAL A 422 -22.49 -15.66 24.08
CA VAL A 422 -21.92 -16.01 25.39
C VAL A 422 -21.68 -17.52 25.44
N PRO A 423 -20.51 -17.99 25.93
CA PRO A 423 -20.22 -19.42 26.10
C PRO A 423 -21.24 -20.09 27.02
N THR A 424 -21.68 -21.27 26.64
CA THR A 424 -22.56 -22.10 27.45
C THR A 424 -21.78 -22.80 28.58
N LEU A 425 -22.50 -23.35 29.58
CA LEU A 425 -21.88 -24.09 30.68
C LEU A 425 -21.11 -25.34 30.18
N ARG A 426 -21.66 -26.00 29.17
CA ARG A 426 -20.98 -27.06 28.42
C ARG A 426 -20.85 -26.66 26.97
N ALA A 427 -19.63 -26.77 26.47
CA ALA A 427 -19.38 -26.60 25.04
C ALA A 427 -19.75 -27.90 24.33
N ASP A 428 -20.72 -27.83 23.41
CA ASP A 428 -21.12 -28.92 22.55
C ASP A 428 -20.71 -28.68 21.10
N LYS A 429 -20.43 -29.75 20.38
CA LYS A 429 -20.13 -29.71 18.96
C LYS A 429 -21.40 -29.33 18.18
N PRO A 430 -21.35 -28.30 17.27
CA PRO A 430 -22.51 -27.95 16.47
C PRO A 430 -22.91 -29.11 15.54
N LEU A 431 -24.21 -29.33 15.36
CA LEU A 431 -24.74 -30.38 14.48
C LEU A 431 -24.43 -30.08 13.00
N VAL A 432 -24.46 -28.79 12.62
CA VAL A 432 -24.12 -28.31 11.29
C VAL A 432 -22.96 -27.34 11.44
N GLY A 433 -21.87 -27.64 10.78
CA GLY A 433 -20.64 -26.82 10.83
C GLY A 433 -20.03 -26.63 9.45
N THR A 434 -19.06 -25.71 9.36
CA THR A 434 -18.36 -25.36 8.12
C THR A 434 -16.93 -25.92 8.05
N GLY A 435 -16.44 -26.53 9.14
CA GLY A 435 -15.06 -27.02 9.27
C GLY A 435 -14.06 -25.99 9.79
N MET A 436 -14.44 -24.71 9.89
CA MET A 436 -13.59 -23.66 10.44
C MET A 436 -13.57 -23.59 11.97
N GLU A 437 -14.50 -24.25 12.64
CA GLU A 437 -14.67 -24.18 14.10
C GLU A 437 -13.41 -24.62 14.84
N ARG A 438 -12.78 -25.70 14.38
CA ARG A 438 -11.55 -26.21 15.00
C ARG A 438 -10.39 -25.23 14.84
N ALA A 439 -10.20 -24.69 13.65
CA ALA A 439 -9.14 -23.72 13.37
C ALA A 439 -9.31 -22.45 14.24
N VAL A 440 -10.54 -21.94 14.35
CA VAL A 440 -10.87 -20.79 15.20
C VAL A 440 -10.57 -21.08 16.66
N ALA A 441 -10.95 -22.24 17.19
CA ALA A 441 -10.69 -22.61 18.59
C ALA A 441 -9.19 -22.71 18.90
N VAL A 442 -8.41 -23.27 17.99
CA VAL A 442 -6.95 -23.41 18.15
C VAL A 442 -6.24 -22.06 18.05
N ASP A 443 -6.55 -21.28 17.03
CA ASP A 443 -5.85 -20.04 16.72
C ASP A 443 -6.23 -18.88 17.67
N SER A 444 -7.38 -18.96 18.34
CA SER A 444 -7.77 -17.99 19.37
C SER A 444 -6.86 -17.98 20.59
N GLY A 445 -6.15 -19.09 20.85
CA GLY A 445 -5.33 -19.27 22.05
C GLY A 445 -6.12 -19.49 23.34
N VAL A 446 -7.45 -19.65 23.25
CA VAL A 446 -8.31 -20.01 24.41
C VAL A 446 -8.12 -21.46 24.81
N THR A 447 -7.76 -22.32 23.86
CA THR A 447 -7.47 -23.75 24.10
C THR A 447 -5.96 -23.96 24.23
N ALA A 448 -5.55 -24.77 25.23
CA ALA A 448 -4.17 -25.22 25.37
C ALA A 448 -3.94 -26.39 24.39
N VAL A 449 -3.04 -26.21 23.43
CA VAL A 449 -2.68 -27.23 22.42
C VAL A 449 -1.21 -27.59 22.61
N ALA A 450 -0.90 -28.89 22.51
CA ALA A 450 0.47 -29.38 22.60
C ALA A 450 1.33 -28.81 21.47
N LYS A 451 2.50 -28.25 21.79
CA LYS A 451 3.43 -27.67 20.83
C LYS A 451 4.23 -28.73 20.06
N ARG A 452 4.48 -29.84 20.71
CA ARG A 452 5.30 -30.97 20.21
C ARG A 452 4.60 -32.28 20.48
N GLY A 453 4.94 -33.32 19.73
CA GLY A 453 4.48 -34.69 19.95
C GLY A 453 5.00 -35.26 21.26
N GLY A 454 4.20 -36.08 21.94
CA GLY A 454 4.62 -36.66 23.19
C GLY A 454 3.55 -37.53 23.84
N THR A 455 3.92 -38.09 25.01
CA THR A 455 3.03 -38.91 25.82
C THR A 455 2.67 -38.17 27.11
N VAL A 456 1.38 -38.13 27.44
CA VAL A 456 0.88 -37.50 28.66
C VAL A 456 1.32 -38.35 29.86
N GLN A 457 2.11 -37.75 30.76
CA GLN A 457 2.59 -38.39 31.96
C GLN A 457 1.73 -38.13 33.19
N TYR A 458 1.25 -36.90 33.30
CA TYR A 458 0.48 -36.51 34.48
C TYR A 458 -0.57 -35.45 34.08
N VAL A 459 -1.77 -35.61 34.60
CA VAL A 459 -2.88 -34.70 34.42
C VAL A 459 -3.52 -34.37 35.75
N ASP A 460 -3.68 -33.12 36.03
CA ASP A 460 -4.56 -32.63 37.10
C ASP A 460 -5.44 -31.48 36.60
N ALA A 461 -6.32 -30.97 37.46
CA ALA A 461 -7.24 -29.90 37.07
C ALA A 461 -6.54 -28.61 36.66
N SER A 462 -5.28 -28.39 37.04
CA SER A 462 -4.53 -27.17 36.86
C SER A 462 -3.43 -27.26 35.81
N ARG A 463 -2.94 -28.44 35.49
CA ARG A 463 -1.80 -28.64 34.59
C ARG A 463 -1.82 -30.00 33.91
N ILE A 464 -1.17 -30.05 32.76
CA ILE A 464 -0.90 -31.28 32.00
C ILE A 464 0.63 -31.34 31.80
N VAL A 465 1.23 -32.48 32.07
CA VAL A 465 2.66 -32.75 31.89
C VAL A 465 2.83 -33.76 30.77
N ILE A 466 3.55 -33.39 29.73
CA ILE A 466 3.81 -34.22 28.56
C ILE A 466 5.29 -34.54 28.48
N LYS A 467 5.65 -35.80 28.35
CA LYS A 467 6.98 -36.24 27.96
C LYS A 467 7.08 -36.14 26.45
N VAL A 468 7.99 -35.29 25.97
CA VAL A 468 8.21 -35.06 24.55
C VAL A 468 8.87 -36.27 23.89
N ASN A 469 8.54 -36.56 22.65
CA ASN A 469 9.19 -37.59 21.85
C ASN A 469 10.66 -37.28 21.63
N GLU A 470 11.51 -38.31 21.64
CA GLU A 470 12.96 -38.18 21.54
C GLU A 470 13.39 -37.47 20.23
N ASP A 471 12.63 -37.69 19.14
CA ASP A 471 12.88 -37.13 17.82
C ASP A 471 12.61 -35.60 17.75
N GLU A 472 11.84 -35.07 18.68
CA GLU A 472 11.48 -33.62 18.73
C GLU A 472 12.20 -32.86 19.83
N MET A 473 13.16 -33.51 20.51
CA MET A 473 13.94 -32.90 21.60
C MET A 473 15.18 -32.21 21.06
N TYR A 474 15.46 -31.02 21.59
CA TYR A 474 16.76 -30.35 21.36
C TYR A 474 17.81 -30.88 22.34
N PRO A 475 19.08 -30.99 21.93
CA PRO A 475 20.16 -31.42 22.82
C PRO A 475 20.28 -30.51 24.06
N GLY A 476 20.16 -31.13 25.27
CA GLY A 476 20.23 -30.42 26.54
C GLY A 476 18.90 -29.99 27.16
N GLU A 477 17.76 -30.27 26.51
CA GLU A 477 16.44 -30.03 27.07
C GLU A 477 16.01 -31.14 28.06
N ALA A 478 15.15 -30.78 29.02
CA ALA A 478 14.60 -31.75 30.00
C ALA A 478 13.58 -32.75 29.40
N GLY A 479 13.13 -32.55 28.16
CA GLY A 479 12.18 -33.40 27.46
C GLY A 479 10.78 -33.45 28.07
N ILE A 480 10.41 -32.43 28.86
CA ILE A 480 9.11 -32.35 29.54
C ILE A 480 8.49 -30.99 29.24
N ASP A 481 7.29 -30.99 28.68
CA ASP A 481 6.46 -29.82 28.49
C ASP A 481 5.35 -29.76 29.56
N ILE A 482 5.23 -28.60 30.21
CA ILE A 482 4.21 -28.37 31.24
C ILE A 482 3.25 -27.31 30.71
N TYR A 483 1.97 -27.69 30.62
CA TYR A 483 0.87 -26.83 30.22
C TYR A 483 0.01 -26.48 31.42
N ASN A 484 0.05 -25.20 31.85
CA ASN A 484 -0.79 -24.70 32.91
C ASN A 484 -2.15 -24.29 32.36
N LEU A 485 -3.22 -24.80 32.97
CA LEU A 485 -4.60 -24.49 32.58
C LEU A 485 -5.13 -23.29 33.34
N THR A 486 -5.79 -22.38 32.62
CA THR A 486 -6.45 -21.22 33.20
C THR A 486 -7.71 -21.64 33.94
N LYS A 487 -7.82 -21.28 35.22
CA LYS A 487 -8.91 -21.69 36.10
C LYS A 487 -9.70 -20.48 36.58
N TYR A 488 -11.00 -20.45 36.31
CA TYR A 488 -11.98 -19.52 36.86
C TYR A 488 -11.58 -18.07 36.86
N THR A 489 -11.03 -17.60 35.74
CA THR A 489 -10.67 -16.20 35.55
C THR A 489 -11.81 -15.45 34.90
N ARG A 490 -11.91 -14.15 35.19
CA ARG A 490 -12.87 -13.26 34.57
C ARG A 490 -12.35 -12.74 33.24
N SER A 491 -13.19 -12.74 32.20
CA SER A 491 -12.91 -12.09 30.92
C SER A 491 -13.23 -10.57 30.96
N ASN A 492 -12.84 -9.84 29.92
CA ASN A 492 -13.16 -8.42 29.78
C ASN A 492 -14.68 -8.14 29.74
N GLN A 493 -15.49 -9.09 29.28
CA GLN A 493 -16.96 -9.01 29.21
C GLN A 493 -17.66 -9.76 30.36
N ASN A 494 -17.01 -9.99 31.48
CA ASN A 494 -17.54 -10.65 32.64
C ASN A 494 -17.97 -12.12 32.42
N THR A 495 -17.39 -12.82 31.45
CA THR A 495 -17.56 -14.27 31.27
C THR A 495 -16.51 -15.01 32.09
N CYS A 496 -16.80 -16.27 32.46
CA CYS A 496 -15.87 -17.12 33.18
C CYS A 496 -15.01 -17.93 32.21
N ILE A 497 -13.69 -17.82 32.32
CA ILE A 497 -12.74 -18.63 31.58
C ILE A 497 -12.26 -19.74 32.49
N ASN A 498 -12.57 -20.98 32.12
CA ASN A 498 -12.16 -22.19 32.84
C ASN A 498 -11.77 -23.28 31.85
N GLN A 499 -10.49 -23.62 31.80
CA GLN A 499 -9.99 -24.72 30.96
C GLN A 499 -10.04 -26.02 31.71
N MET A 500 -10.52 -27.06 31.05
CA MET A 500 -10.56 -28.42 31.57
C MET A 500 -9.70 -29.33 30.70
N PRO A 501 -8.94 -30.28 31.29
CA PRO A 501 -8.21 -31.25 30.50
C PRO A 501 -9.18 -32.15 29.74
N CYS A 502 -8.90 -32.43 28.47
CA CYS A 502 -9.62 -33.40 27.64
C CYS A 502 -8.79 -34.66 27.35
N VAL A 503 -7.60 -34.74 27.95
CA VAL A 503 -6.69 -35.89 27.87
C VAL A 503 -6.58 -36.56 29.23
N SER A 504 -6.26 -37.85 29.24
CA SER A 504 -6.10 -38.65 30.44
C SER A 504 -4.73 -39.35 30.48
#